data_cb52c114190e004198305437c49fc602
#
_entry.id   cb52c114190e004198305437c49fc602
#
_cell.length_a   1.000
_cell.length_b   1.000
_cell.length_c   1.000
_cell.angle_alpha   90.00
_cell.angle_beta   90.00
_cell.angle_gamma   90.00
#
_symmetry.space_group_name_H-M   'P 1'
#
loop_
_entity.id
_entity.type
_entity.pdbx_description
1 polymer ?
#
loop_
_entity_poly.entity_id
_entity_poly.type
_entity_poly.pdbx_seq_one_letter_code
_entity_poly.pdbx_strand_id
1 'polypeptide(L)'
;MEKSKRAQRWSLSGMTALVTGGTKGIGHAIVEELAGLGAVVHTCSRSEAELNKCLQKWADMDLLVTGSVCDVSSRAERERLMERVSSIFQGKLTILINNAGTSIAKPTLDCTAEEYSYLMSTNLESSFHLSQMAHPLLKASGRGSIVFISSIAGVMAFKNLSIYSATKGALNQLTKNLACEWANDSIRTNCIAPGV
;
A
#
# COMPACT_ATOMS: atom_id res chain seq x y z
N MET A 1 -23.58 -12.85 -23.03
CA MET A 1 -23.95 -11.45 -22.67
C MET A 1 -23.76 -11.14 -21.19
N GLU A 2 -24.07 -12.03 -20.28
CA GLU A 2 -23.96 -11.81 -18.81
C GLU A 2 -22.51 -11.73 -18.31
N LYS A 3 -21.59 -12.59 -18.82
CA LYS A 3 -20.16 -12.53 -18.46
C LYS A 3 -19.49 -11.20 -18.84
N SER A 4 -19.91 -10.56 -19.94
CA SER A 4 -19.38 -9.27 -20.40
C SER A 4 -19.79 -8.11 -19.46
N LYS A 5 -21.03 -8.08 -18.97
CA LYS A 5 -21.52 -7.06 -18.04
C LYS A 5 -20.85 -7.19 -16.65
N ARG A 6 -20.57 -8.40 -16.20
CA ARG A 6 -19.90 -8.66 -14.92
C ARG A 6 -18.42 -8.25 -14.98
N ALA A 7 -17.73 -8.50 -16.09
CA ALA A 7 -16.35 -8.05 -16.31
C ALA A 7 -16.26 -6.51 -16.35
N GLN A 8 -17.18 -5.83 -17.01
CA GLN A 8 -17.23 -4.35 -17.04
C GLN A 8 -17.45 -3.73 -15.65
N ARG A 9 -18.26 -4.37 -14.80
CA ARG A 9 -18.58 -3.85 -13.44
C ARG A 9 -17.33 -3.74 -12.55
N TRP A 10 -16.35 -4.62 -12.71
CA TRP A 10 -15.14 -4.69 -11.89
C TRP A 10 -13.92 -4.13 -12.61
N SER A 11 -14.08 -3.61 -13.82
CA SER A 11 -12.99 -3.03 -14.60
C SER A 11 -12.36 -1.85 -13.89
N LEU A 12 -11.03 -1.86 -13.79
CA LEU A 12 -10.20 -0.76 -13.33
C LEU A 12 -9.47 -0.07 -14.50
N SER A 13 -9.95 -0.29 -15.74
CA SER A 13 -9.37 0.34 -16.92
C SER A 13 -9.35 1.86 -16.79
N GLY A 14 -8.20 2.47 -17.11
CA GLY A 14 -7.97 3.90 -16.93
C GLY A 14 -7.72 4.34 -15.49
N MET A 15 -7.56 3.40 -14.56
CA MET A 15 -7.11 3.69 -13.20
C MET A 15 -5.60 3.45 -13.03
N THR A 16 -4.99 4.21 -12.13
CA THR A 16 -3.58 4.11 -11.75
C THR A 16 -3.48 3.68 -10.29
N ALA A 17 -2.56 2.81 -9.96
CA ALA A 17 -2.40 2.31 -8.60
C ALA A 17 -0.94 2.31 -8.15
N LEU A 18 -0.69 2.74 -6.91
CA LEU A 18 0.55 2.50 -6.20
C LEU A 18 0.31 1.42 -5.12
N VAL A 19 1.10 0.34 -5.17
CA VAL A 19 1.07 -0.74 -4.17
C VAL A 19 2.45 -0.85 -3.52
N THR A 20 2.56 -0.60 -2.22
CA THR A 20 3.84 -0.76 -1.53
C THR A 20 4.08 -2.21 -1.12
N GLY A 21 5.31 -2.71 -1.29
CA GLY A 21 5.67 -4.09 -0.93
C GLY A 21 5.03 -5.15 -1.83
N GLY A 22 4.99 -4.91 -3.14
CA GLY A 22 4.26 -5.75 -4.10
C GLY A 22 5.00 -7.00 -4.59
N THR A 23 6.20 -7.34 -4.10
CA THR A 23 6.97 -8.47 -4.63
C THR A 23 6.62 -9.82 -4.02
N LYS A 24 5.86 -9.86 -2.92
CA LYS A 24 5.48 -11.11 -2.25
C LYS A 24 4.19 -10.98 -1.43
N GLY A 25 3.60 -12.13 -1.10
CA GLY A 25 2.44 -12.23 -0.21
C GLY A 25 1.24 -11.43 -0.71
N ILE A 26 0.56 -10.77 0.22
CA ILE A 26 -0.66 -9.99 -0.04
C ILE A 26 -0.41 -8.89 -1.08
N GLY A 27 0.72 -8.17 -0.98
CA GLY A 27 1.04 -7.11 -1.94
C GLY A 27 1.18 -7.62 -3.36
N HIS A 28 1.83 -8.78 -3.57
CA HIS A 28 1.97 -9.40 -4.90
C HIS A 28 0.60 -9.77 -5.49
N ALA A 29 -0.26 -10.40 -4.69
CA ALA A 29 -1.61 -10.76 -5.11
C ALA A 29 -2.45 -9.51 -5.48
N ILE A 30 -2.31 -8.41 -4.70
CA ILE A 30 -2.99 -7.15 -5.00
C ILE A 30 -2.49 -6.55 -6.32
N VAL A 31 -1.18 -6.57 -6.58
CA VAL A 31 -0.62 -6.08 -7.87
C VAL A 31 -1.20 -6.87 -9.04
N GLU A 32 -1.19 -8.21 -8.96
CA GLU A 32 -1.72 -9.06 -10.03
C GLU A 32 -3.21 -8.83 -10.26
N GLU A 33 -4.01 -8.75 -9.20
CA GLU A 33 -5.45 -8.55 -9.31
C GLU A 33 -5.81 -7.17 -9.88
N LEU A 34 -5.19 -6.08 -9.37
CA LEU A 34 -5.46 -4.74 -9.87
C LEU A 34 -5.06 -4.59 -11.35
N ALA A 35 -3.88 -5.12 -11.73
CA ALA A 35 -3.42 -5.09 -13.10
C ALA A 35 -4.28 -5.99 -14.01
N GLY A 36 -4.67 -7.17 -13.55
CA GLY A 36 -5.58 -8.07 -14.25
C GLY A 36 -6.97 -7.49 -14.50
N LEU A 37 -7.43 -6.59 -13.62
CA LEU A 37 -8.66 -5.82 -13.80
C LEU A 37 -8.48 -4.58 -14.69
N GLY A 38 -7.27 -4.33 -15.20
CA GLY A 38 -6.97 -3.29 -16.18
C GLY A 38 -6.38 -1.99 -15.61
N ALA A 39 -5.99 -1.95 -14.35
CA ALA A 39 -5.26 -0.81 -13.80
C ALA A 39 -3.81 -0.79 -14.29
N VAL A 40 -3.22 0.41 -14.42
CA VAL A 40 -1.78 0.59 -14.53
C VAL A 40 -1.20 0.65 -13.13
N VAL A 41 -0.33 -0.29 -12.77
CA VAL A 41 0.18 -0.43 -11.40
C VAL A 41 1.65 -0.03 -11.33
N HIS A 42 2.01 0.76 -10.32
CA HIS A 42 3.39 0.93 -9.88
C HIS A 42 3.56 0.28 -8.51
N THR A 43 4.66 -0.44 -8.32
CA THR A 43 4.95 -1.07 -7.02
C THR A 43 6.37 -0.76 -6.55
N CYS A 44 6.67 -1.06 -5.30
CA CYS A 44 8.02 -0.94 -4.79
C CYS A 44 8.43 -2.11 -3.88
N SER A 45 9.72 -2.35 -3.83
CA SER A 45 10.36 -3.35 -2.96
C SER A 45 11.78 -2.91 -2.61
N ARG A 46 12.30 -3.38 -1.50
CA ARG A 46 13.72 -3.16 -1.10
C ARG A 46 14.70 -3.98 -1.94
N SER A 47 14.28 -5.17 -2.38
CA SER A 47 15.11 -6.08 -3.15
C SER A 47 14.91 -5.83 -4.65
N GLU A 48 15.94 -5.31 -5.30
CA GLU A 48 15.95 -5.10 -6.75
C GLU A 48 15.80 -6.42 -7.52
N ALA A 49 16.48 -7.48 -7.05
CA ALA A 49 16.42 -8.79 -7.70
C ALA A 49 15.01 -9.40 -7.66
N GLU A 50 14.33 -9.34 -6.50
CA GLU A 50 12.94 -9.80 -6.38
C GLU A 50 12.00 -8.95 -7.23
N LEU A 51 12.21 -7.63 -7.25
CA LEU A 51 11.39 -6.71 -8.03
C LEU A 51 11.51 -7.02 -9.52
N ASN A 52 12.73 -7.13 -10.05
CA ASN A 52 12.97 -7.42 -11.46
C ASN A 52 12.38 -8.78 -11.88
N LYS A 53 12.49 -9.81 -11.03
CA LYS A 53 11.86 -11.10 -11.26
C LYS A 53 10.33 -11.00 -11.37
N CYS A 54 9.70 -10.24 -10.49
CA CYS A 54 8.25 -10.01 -10.53
C CYS A 54 7.85 -9.20 -11.77
N LEU A 55 8.58 -8.13 -12.10
CA LEU A 55 8.30 -7.31 -13.27
C LEU A 55 8.36 -8.12 -14.56
N GLN A 56 9.37 -9.02 -14.71
CA GLN A 56 9.45 -9.89 -15.86
C GLN A 56 8.24 -10.84 -15.94
N LYS A 57 7.89 -11.49 -14.82
CA LYS A 57 6.70 -12.36 -14.75
C LYS A 57 5.42 -11.62 -15.16
N TRP A 58 5.21 -10.41 -14.67
CA TRP A 58 4.03 -9.63 -15.00
C TRP A 58 4.01 -9.14 -16.45
N ALA A 59 5.19 -8.84 -17.02
CA ALA A 59 5.31 -8.53 -18.43
C ALA A 59 4.95 -9.74 -19.32
N ASP A 60 5.40 -10.95 -18.93
CA ASP A 60 5.04 -12.21 -19.62
C ASP A 60 3.52 -12.53 -19.53
N MET A 61 2.81 -11.93 -18.58
CA MET A 61 1.35 -12.01 -18.40
C MET A 61 0.59 -10.84 -19.04
N ASP A 62 1.25 -9.99 -19.82
CA ASP A 62 0.68 -8.76 -20.40
C ASP A 62 0.08 -7.78 -19.38
N LEU A 63 0.57 -7.79 -18.13
CA LEU A 63 0.12 -6.88 -17.08
C LEU A 63 0.91 -5.57 -17.10
N LEU A 64 0.21 -4.44 -17.02
CA LEU A 64 0.81 -3.10 -17.01
C LEU A 64 1.35 -2.74 -15.62
N VAL A 65 2.48 -3.31 -15.25
CA VAL A 65 3.13 -3.11 -13.96
C VAL A 65 4.53 -2.54 -14.14
N THR A 66 4.84 -1.51 -13.37
CA THR A 66 6.19 -0.92 -13.23
C THR A 66 6.64 -0.95 -11.77
N GLY A 67 7.91 -0.74 -11.49
CA GLY A 67 8.41 -0.80 -10.12
C GLY A 67 9.60 0.11 -9.84
N SER A 68 9.82 0.40 -8.56
CA SER A 68 10.97 1.13 -8.02
C SER A 68 11.58 0.39 -6.83
N VAL A 69 12.89 0.42 -6.71
CA VAL A 69 13.55 0.03 -5.45
C VAL A 69 13.29 1.12 -4.43
N CYS A 70 12.74 0.74 -3.28
CA CYS A 70 12.42 1.68 -2.20
C CYS A 70 12.31 0.95 -0.86
N ASP A 71 13.06 1.41 0.13
CA ASP A 71 12.81 1.11 1.53
C ASP A 71 11.81 2.14 2.08
N VAL A 72 10.59 1.71 2.33
CA VAL A 72 9.53 2.60 2.82
C VAL A 72 9.79 3.13 4.24
N SER A 73 10.73 2.57 5.00
CA SER A 73 11.16 3.13 6.29
C SER A 73 11.98 4.42 6.12
N SER A 74 12.62 4.61 4.97
CA SER A 74 13.40 5.79 4.62
C SER A 74 12.50 6.90 4.06
N ARG A 75 12.49 8.07 4.72
CA ARG A 75 11.73 9.23 4.27
C ARG A 75 12.15 9.68 2.88
N ALA A 76 13.46 9.82 2.65
CA ALA A 76 14.00 10.28 1.35
C ALA A 76 13.65 9.32 0.20
N GLU A 77 13.56 8.00 0.49
CA GLU A 77 13.17 7.03 -0.53
C GLU A 77 11.67 7.08 -0.83
N ARG A 78 10.83 7.33 0.17
CA ARG A 78 9.40 7.59 -0.05
C ARG A 78 9.16 8.83 -0.91
N GLU A 79 9.92 9.91 -0.69
CA GLU A 79 9.86 11.15 -1.48
C GLU A 79 10.22 10.88 -2.95
N ARG A 80 11.35 10.21 -3.21
CA ARG A 80 11.74 9.78 -4.57
C ARG A 80 10.72 8.86 -5.23
N LEU A 81 10.14 7.92 -4.47
CA LEU A 81 9.07 7.05 -4.97
C LEU A 81 7.87 7.88 -5.43
N MET A 82 7.43 8.84 -4.64
CA MET A 82 6.25 9.67 -4.98
C MET A 82 6.52 10.62 -6.15
N GLU A 83 7.73 11.16 -6.30
CA GLU A 83 8.14 11.91 -7.49
C GLU A 83 8.06 11.03 -8.75
N ARG A 84 8.55 9.79 -8.65
CA ARG A 84 8.47 8.82 -9.74
C ARG A 84 7.03 8.47 -10.10
N VAL A 85 6.19 8.20 -9.11
CA VAL A 85 4.76 7.92 -9.27
C VAL A 85 4.04 9.09 -9.93
N SER A 86 4.30 10.31 -9.48
CA SER A 86 3.74 11.53 -10.07
C SER A 86 4.12 11.68 -11.55
N SER A 87 5.39 11.42 -11.89
CA SER A 87 5.87 11.46 -13.27
C SER A 87 5.19 10.40 -14.16
N ILE A 88 5.17 9.13 -13.73
CA ILE A 88 4.60 8.01 -14.49
C ILE A 88 3.10 8.22 -14.73
N PHE A 89 2.37 8.68 -13.71
CA PHE A 89 0.91 8.84 -13.75
C PHE A 89 0.46 10.27 -14.08
N GLN A 90 1.39 11.12 -14.55
CA GLN A 90 1.10 12.48 -15.01
C GLN A 90 0.31 13.31 -13.97
N GLY A 91 0.72 13.20 -12.71
CA GLY A 91 0.11 13.92 -11.59
C GLY A 91 -1.24 13.36 -11.10
N LYS A 92 -1.67 12.18 -11.54
CA LYS A 92 -2.96 11.57 -11.15
C LYS A 92 -2.78 10.15 -10.63
N LEU A 93 -3.14 9.92 -9.37
CA LEU A 93 -3.19 8.59 -8.75
C LEU A 93 -4.64 8.29 -8.35
N THR A 94 -5.17 7.12 -8.69
CA THR A 94 -6.53 6.72 -8.30
C THR A 94 -6.54 5.80 -7.09
N ILE A 95 -5.54 4.94 -6.92
CA ILE A 95 -5.51 3.93 -5.87
C ILE A 95 -4.14 3.95 -5.18
N LEU A 96 -4.13 4.06 -3.85
CA LEU A 96 -2.96 3.86 -3.01
C LEU A 96 -3.20 2.68 -2.07
N ILE A 97 -2.36 1.64 -2.17
CA ILE A 97 -2.37 0.50 -1.25
C ILE A 97 -1.12 0.58 -0.36
N ASN A 98 -1.31 0.95 0.89
CA ASN A 98 -0.28 0.90 1.93
C ASN A 98 -0.23 -0.52 2.49
N ASN A 99 0.55 -1.39 1.83
CA ASN A 99 0.68 -2.81 2.18
C ASN A 99 2.02 -3.13 2.84
N ALA A 100 3.10 -2.42 2.50
CA ALA A 100 4.41 -2.71 3.08
C ALA A 100 4.35 -2.72 4.61
N GLY A 101 4.91 -3.77 5.20
CA GLY A 101 4.93 -3.95 6.64
C GLY A 101 5.74 -5.15 7.05
N THR A 102 6.11 -5.18 8.32
CA THR A 102 6.89 -6.25 8.94
C THR A 102 6.47 -6.47 10.38
N SER A 103 6.84 -7.58 10.96
CA SER A 103 6.59 -7.89 12.37
C SER A 103 7.86 -8.44 13.03
N ILE A 104 7.99 -8.16 14.32
CA ILE A 104 8.98 -8.79 15.21
C ILE A 104 8.19 -9.37 16.37
N ALA A 105 8.23 -10.69 16.52
CA ALA A 105 7.53 -11.41 17.58
C ALA A 105 8.49 -11.67 18.74
N LYS A 106 8.35 -10.89 19.84
CA LYS A 106 9.19 -11.05 21.03
C LYS A 106 8.49 -10.43 22.26
N PRO A 107 8.83 -10.88 23.50
CA PRO A 107 8.30 -10.25 24.71
C PRO A 107 8.58 -8.75 24.74
N THR A 108 7.65 -7.97 25.25
CA THR A 108 7.75 -6.50 25.26
C THR A 108 9.00 -6.01 26.00
N LEU A 109 9.41 -6.68 27.07
CA LEU A 109 10.59 -6.33 27.85
C LEU A 109 11.92 -6.55 27.11
N ASP A 110 11.92 -7.40 26.07
CA ASP A 110 13.09 -7.70 25.27
C ASP A 110 13.17 -6.87 23.98
N CYS A 111 12.16 -6.05 23.70
CA CYS A 111 12.14 -5.17 22.53
C CYS A 111 13.13 -4.02 22.69
N THR A 112 13.97 -3.80 21.68
CA THR A 112 14.91 -2.68 21.68
C THR A 112 14.30 -1.40 21.09
N ALA A 113 14.94 -0.26 21.35
CA ALA A 113 14.54 1.02 20.77
C ALA A 113 14.67 1.02 19.25
N GLU A 114 15.65 0.33 18.70
CA GLU A 114 15.87 0.20 17.26
C GLU A 114 14.77 -0.62 16.60
N GLU A 115 14.37 -1.74 17.21
CA GLU A 115 13.24 -2.56 16.74
C GLU A 115 11.93 -1.80 16.79
N TYR A 116 11.70 -1.03 17.87
CA TYR A 116 10.55 -0.14 17.97
C TYR A 116 10.54 0.88 16.83
N SER A 117 11.65 1.59 16.64
CA SER A 117 11.79 2.61 15.60
C SER A 117 11.61 2.03 14.20
N TYR A 118 12.16 0.84 13.95
CA TYR A 118 12.03 0.14 12.68
C TYR A 118 10.58 -0.27 12.39
N LEU A 119 9.87 -0.83 13.37
CA LEU A 119 8.46 -1.19 13.20
C LEU A 119 7.57 0.04 13.00
N MET A 120 7.80 1.10 13.77
CA MET A 120 7.03 2.34 13.65
C MET A 120 7.25 3.02 12.28
N SER A 121 8.51 3.15 11.85
CA SER A 121 8.85 3.78 10.57
C SER A 121 8.34 2.97 9.38
N THR A 122 8.45 1.62 9.45
CA THR A 122 8.02 0.74 8.35
C THR A 122 6.51 0.62 8.26
N ASN A 123 5.81 0.37 9.38
CA ASN A 123 4.39 0.01 9.34
C ASN A 123 3.45 1.21 9.42
N LEU A 124 3.80 2.25 10.19
CA LEU A 124 2.90 3.38 10.47
C LEU A 124 3.35 4.65 9.77
N GLU A 125 4.57 5.13 10.03
CA GLU A 125 5.06 6.39 9.47
C GLU A 125 5.08 6.36 7.94
N SER A 126 5.52 5.23 7.35
CA SER A 126 5.53 5.09 5.90
C SER A 126 4.15 5.27 5.29
N SER A 127 3.15 4.60 5.87
CA SER A 127 1.76 4.63 5.42
C SER A 127 1.14 6.02 5.57
N PHE A 128 1.42 6.71 6.69
CA PHE A 128 0.99 8.08 6.92
C PHE A 128 1.61 9.04 5.91
N HIS A 129 2.94 9.03 5.79
CA HIS A 129 3.67 9.97 4.93
C HIS A 129 3.37 9.74 3.44
N LEU A 130 3.28 8.48 2.99
CA LEU A 130 2.87 8.18 1.61
C LEU A 130 1.46 8.65 1.31
N SER A 131 0.52 8.49 2.25
CA SER A 131 -0.86 8.99 2.09
C SER A 131 -0.88 10.51 1.99
N GLN A 132 -0.09 11.22 2.82
CA GLN A 132 0.05 12.67 2.80
C GLN A 132 0.60 13.17 1.45
N MET A 133 1.67 12.55 0.95
CA MET A 133 2.27 12.91 -0.35
C MET A 133 1.38 12.53 -1.54
N ALA A 134 0.61 11.44 -1.43
CA ALA A 134 -0.30 11.00 -2.47
C ALA A 134 -1.59 11.84 -2.54
N HIS A 135 -1.96 12.55 -1.46
CA HIS A 135 -3.20 13.32 -1.39
C HIS A 135 -3.43 14.24 -2.62
N PRO A 136 -2.49 15.10 -3.05
CA PRO A 136 -2.73 15.97 -4.21
C PRO A 136 -2.96 15.17 -5.50
N LEU A 137 -2.28 14.02 -5.69
CA LEU A 137 -2.47 13.18 -6.86
C LEU A 137 -3.81 12.44 -6.84
N LEU A 138 -4.23 11.98 -5.66
CA LEU A 138 -5.53 11.34 -5.45
C LEU A 138 -6.67 12.32 -5.67
N LYS A 139 -6.56 13.54 -5.13
CA LYS A 139 -7.52 14.64 -5.35
C LYS A 139 -7.62 15.00 -6.83
N ALA A 140 -6.48 15.14 -7.52
CA ALA A 140 -6.45 15.44 -8.96
C ALA A 140 -7.10 14.35 -9.83
N SER A 141 -7.21 13.11 -9.34
CA SER A 141 -7.93 12.03 -10.02
C SER A 141 -9.47 12.17 -9.96
N GLY A 142 -10.00 12.93 -8.97
CA GLY A 142 -11.42 13.10 -8.70
C GLY A 142 -12.12 11.85 -8.15
N ARG A 143 -11.39 10.75 -7.90
CA ARG A 143 -11.93 9.46 -7.43
C ARG A 143 -10.90 8.65 -6.62
N GLY A 144 -10.20 9.31 -5.72
CA GLY A 144 -9.15 8.72 -4.92
C GLY A 144 -9.63 7.56 -4.02
N SER A 145 -8.78 6.55 -3.86
CA SER A 145 -9.02 5.47 -2.91
C SER A 145 -7.71 5.07 -2.22
N ILE A 146 -7.72 5.11 -0.89
CA ILE A 146 -6.62 4.62 -0.07
C ILE A 146 -7.06 3.35 0.66
N VAL A 147 -6.21 2.34 0.66
CA VAL A 147 -6.40 1.13 1.46
C VAL A 147 -5.16 0.87 2.29
N PHE A 148 -5.34 0.73 3.59
CA PHE A 148 -4.30 0.27 4.51
C PHE A 148 -4.45 -1.22 4.75
N ILE A 149 -3.35 -1.96 4.66
CA ILE A 149 -3.30 -3.36 5.08
C ILE A 149 -2.89 -3.40 6.55
N SER A 150 -3.88 -3.48 7.41
CA SER A 150 -3.74 -3.64 8.86
C SER A 150 -3.53 -5.13 9.22
N SER A 151 -4.11 -5.58 10.30
CA SER A 151 -4.13 -6.95 10.79
C SER A 151 -5.21 -7.10 11.84
N ILE A 152 -5.70 -8.32 12.05
CA ILE A 152 -6.49 -8.65 13.26
C ILE A 152 -5.75 -8.30 14.54
N ALA A 153 -4.41 -8.30 14.53
CA ALA A 153 -3.57 -7.85 15.65
C ALA A 153 -3.75 -6.37 15.98
N GLY A 154 -4.31 -5.56 15.09
CA GLY A 154 -4.71 -4.18 15.38
C GLY A 154 -6.07 -4.05 16.09
N VAL A 155 -6.78 -5.17 16.29
CA VAL A 155 -8.11 -5.24 16.93
C VAL A 155 -8.10 -6.20 18.13
N MET A 156 -7.31 -7.27 18.06
CA MET A 156 -7.20 -8.31 19.08
C MET A 156 -5.80 -8.34 19.68
N ALA A 157 -5.66 -8.79 20.91
CA ALA A 157 -4.37 -8.95 21.58
C ALA A 157 -3.70 -10.27 21.17
N PHE A 158 -2.41 -10.18 20.84
CA PHE A 158 -1.54 -11.32 20.58
C PHE A 158 -0.29 -11.23 21.44
N LYS A 159 0.08 -12.35 22.08
CA LYS A 159 1.32 -12.43 22.86
C LYS A 159 2.53 -12.13 21.97
N ASN A 160 3.48 -11.37 22.48
CA ASN A 160 4.76 -11.05 21.82
C ASN A 160 4.64 -10.15 20.56
N LEU A 161 3.51 -9.51 20.30
CA LEU A 161 3.29 -8.64 19.14
C LEU A 161 2.91 -7.20 19.53
N SER A 162 3.28 -6.73 20.72
CA SER A 162 2.79 -5.44 21.25
C SER A 162 3.07 -4.25 20.32
N ILE A 163 4.30 -4.07 19.82
CA ILE A 163 4.65 -2.96 18.93
C ILE A 163 3.95 -3.11 17.59
N TYR A 164 3.99 -4.31 16.99
CA TYR A 164 3.29 -4.60 15.75
C TYR A 164 1.79 -4.30 15.86
N SER A 165 1.14 -4.81 16.90
CA SER A 165 -0.28 -4.59 17.15
C SER A 165 -0.61 -3.11 17.32
N ALA A 166 0.25 -2.35 18.02
CA ALA A 166 0.09 -0.91 18.16
C ALA A 166 0.16 -0.20 16.81
N THR A 167 1.10 -0.56 15.91
CA THR A 167 1.16 0.03 14.57
C THR A 167 -0.10 -0.26 13.76
N LYS A 168 -0.63 -1.49 13.85
CA LYS A 168 -1.83 -1.91 13.11
C LYS A 168 -3.11 -1.30 13.70
N GLY A 169 -3.19 -1.14 15.02
CA GLY A 169 -4.27 -0.39 15.68
C GLY A 169 -4.27 1.10 15.29
N ALA A 170 -3.08 1.70 15.21
CA ALA A 170 -2.93 3.08 14.75
C ALA A 170 -3.40 3.27 13.31
N LEU A 171 -3.13 2.32 12.39
CA LEU A 171 -3.64 2.35 11.01
C LEU A 171 -5.18 2.30 10.97
N ASN A 172 -5.80 1.51 11.84
CA ASN A 172 -7.27 1.45 11.93
C ASN A 172 -7.87 2.80 12.31
N GLN A 173 -7.24 3.52 13.24
CA GLN A 173 -7.70 4.86 13.64
C GLN A 173 -7.36 5.92 12.58
N LEU A 174 -6.15 5.88 12.01
CA LEU A 174 -5.74 6.78 10.91
C LEU A 174 -6.71 6.70 9.73
N THR A 175 -7.14 5.51 9.37
CA THR A 175 -8.14 5.28 8.31
C THR A 175 -9.40 6.12 8.53
N LYS A 176 -9.95 6.09 9.75
CA LYS A 176 -11.18 6.82 10.09
C LYS A 176 -10.99 8.34 9.99
N ASN A 177 -9.86 8.83 10.51
CA ASN A 177 -9.55 10.26 10.46
C ASN A 177 -9.39 10.75 9.01
N LEU A 178 -8.59 10.06 8.19
CA LEU A 178 -8.40 10.44 6.79
C LEU A 178 -9.69 10.32 5.96
N ALA A 179 -10.56 9.35 6.27
CA ALA A 179 -11.86 9.23 5.63
C ALA A 179 -12.74 10.46 5.90
N CYS A 180 -12.71 11.01 7.13
CA CYS A 180 -13.43 12.24 7.47
C CYS A 180 -12.79 13.48 6.84
N GLU A 181 -11.46 13.62 6.96
CA GLU A 181 -10.74 14.82 6.52
C GLU A 181 -10.79 15.00 5.00
N TRP A 182 -10.71 13.92 4.24
CA TRP A 182 -10.55 13.95 2.77
C TRP A 182 -11.82 13.58 1.98
N ALA A 183 -12.95 13.43 2.67
CA ALA A 183 -14.22 13.14 2.03
C ALA A 183 -14.60 14.20 0.96
N ASN A 184 -14.40 15.48 1.26
CA ASN A 184 -14.68 16.59 0.35
C ASN A 184 -13.73 16.66 -0.86
N ASP A 185 -12.58 15.94 -0.79
CA ASP A 185 -11.62 15.83 -1.88
C ASP A 185 -11.89 14.60 -2.78
N SER A 186 -13.04 13.93 -2.59
CA SER A 186 -13.41 12.70 -3.31
C SER A 186 -12.41 11.55 -3.10
N ILE A 187 -11.82 11.47 -1.90
CA ILE A 187 -10.89 10.41 -1.50
C ILE A 187 -11.56 9.53 -0.45
N ARG A 188 -11.74 8.25 -0.77
CA ARG A 188 -12.19 7.23 0.17
C ARG A 188 -10.99 6.59 0.84
N THR A 189 -11.06 6.38 2.14
CA THR A 189 -10.00 5.70 2.90
C THR A 189 -10.59 4.52 3.65
N ASN A 190 -10.02 3.35 3.44
CA ASN A 190 -10.44 2.09 4.02
C ASN A 190 -9.26 1.31 4.60
N CYS A 191 -9.57 0.33 5.43
CA CYS A 191 -8.60 -0.57 6.05
C CYS A 191 -9.07 -2.01 5.93
N ILE A 192 -8.14 -2.91 5.63
CA ILE A 192 -8.37 -4.36 5.65
C ILE A 192 -7.52 -4.92 6.78
N ALA A 193 -8.12 -5.75 7.63
CA ALA A 193 -7.46 -6.40 8.76
C ALA A 193 -7.38 -7.92 8.52
N PRO A 194 -6.40 -8.40 7.74
CA PRO A 194 -6.25 -9.82 7.49
C PRO A 194 -6.01 -10.60 8.79
N GLY A 195 -6.52 -11.83 8.82
CA GLY A 195 -6.19 -12.86 9.79
C GLY A 195 -4.99 -13.70 9.35
N VAL A 196 -4.76 -14.80 10.05
CA VAL A 196 -3.77 -15.82 9.70
C VAL A 196 -4.44 -16.89 8.85
#